data_4f78d4bbeeb3bcb69a119bc30189f830
#
_entry.id   4f78d4bbeeb3bcb69a119bc30189f830
#
_cell.length_a   1.000
_cell.length_b   1.000
_cell.length_c   1.000
_cell.angle_alpha   90.00
_cell.angle_beta   90.00
_cell.angle_gamma   90.00
#
_symmetry.space_group_name_H-M   'P 1'
#
loop_
_entity.id
_entity.type
_entity.pdbx_description
1 polymer ?
#
loop_
_entity_poly.entity_id
_entity_poly.type
_entity_poly.pdbx_seq_one_letter_code
_entity_poly.pdbx_strand_id
1 'polypeptide(L)'
;MSTTRVQAKTKSRKTSRAERPRFGTTSSGRRIVVSDLLQAVEYLDQKSVDEIHRAYLFGEGAHAGQARQSGEAYIHHPLAVACILAALHLDGRSIIAAILHDVIEDTPIARVQLVEEFGEEVAQLVDGVTKIGQIEFESTEHAEAENFHKMLLSMSRDIRVILIKLADRIHNMRTLDSLKVDKRRRIAR
;
A
#
# COMPACT_ATOMS: atom_id res chain seq x y z
N MET A 1 -72.91 14.76 -3.06
CA MET A 1 -71.89 13.88 -3.68
C MET A 1 -70.58 14.64 -3.66
N SER A 2 -69.78 14.45 -2.62
CA SER A 2 -68.46 15.12 -2.43
C SER A 2 -67.35 14.10 -2.55
N THR A 3 -66.49 14.26 -3.58
CA THR A 3 -65.38 13.36 -3.87
C THR A 3 -64.17 13.92 -3.21
N THR A 4 -63.68 13.26 -2.14
CA THR A 4 -62.46 13.61 -1.40
C THR A 4 -61.25 13.01 -2.14
N ARG A 5 -60.40 13.88 -2.68
CA ARG A 5 -59.16 13.53 -3.37
C ARG A 5 -58.01 13.36 -2.36
N VAL A 6 -57.61 12.11 -2.13
CA VAL A 6 -56.44 11.76 -1.28
C VAL A 6 -55.17 12.06 -2.05
N GLN A 7 -54.38 13.04 -1.59
CA GLN A 7 -53.03 13.31 -2.11
C GLN A 7 -52.02 12.40 -1.41
N ALA A 8 -51.43 11.48 -2.17
CA ALA A 8 -50.29 10.67 -1.72
C ALA A 8 -49.01 11.52 -1.73
N LYS A 9 -48.46 11.84 -0.56
CA LYS A 9 -47.14 12.44 -0.39
C LYS A 9 -46.06 11.39 -0.66
N THR A 10 -45.45 11.43 -1.83
CA THR A 10 -44.22 10.66 -2.14
C THR A 10 -43.05 11.26 -1.36
N LYS A 11 -42.61 10.59 -0.28
CA LYS A 11 -41.36 10.88 0.41
C LYS A 11 -40.19 10.45 -0.48
N SER A 12 -39.51 11.40 -1.09
CA SER A 12 -38.24 11.22 -1.75
C SER A 12 -37.22 10.73 -0.72
N ARG A 13 -36.82 9.47 -0.84
CA ARG A 13 -35.74 8.86 -0.08
C ARG A 13 -34.44 9.40 -0.65
N LYS A 14 -33.84 10.45 -0.03
CA LYS A 14 -32.43 10.83 -0.29
C LYS A 14 -31.56 9.66 0.12
N THR A 15 -31.09 8.89 -0.86
CA THR A 15 -29.98 7.96 -0.67
C THR A 15 -28.75 8.79 -0.36
N SER A 16 -28.34 8.79 0.90
CA SER A 16 -27.05 9.33 1.32
C SER A 16 -25.97 8.56 0.57
N ARG A 17 -25.32 9.26 -0.36
CA ARG A 17 -24.10 8.76 -1.03
C ARG A 17 -23.07 8.54 0.07
N ALA A 18 -22.83 7.28 0.45
CA ALA A 18 -21.80 6.93 1.41
C ALA A 18 -20.49 7.57 0.92
N GLU A 19 -19.93 8.48 1.69
CA GLU A 19 -18.62 9.06 1.40
C GLU A 19 -17.60 7.91 1.37
N ARG A 20 -16.96 7.76 0.22
CA ARG A 20 -15.87 6.78 0.08
C ARG A 20 -14.76 7.17 1.07
N PRO A 21 -14.24 6.24 1.89
CA PRO A 21 -13.19 6.55 2.84
C PRO A 21 -12.00 7.17 2.11
N ARG A 22 -11.48 8.30 2.64
CA ARG A 22 -10.25 8.92 2.15
C ARG A 22 -9.10 7.98 2.47
N PHE A 23 -8.37 7.54 1.45
CA PHE A 23 -7.32 6.54 1.57
C PHE A 23 -6.12 7.08 2.35
N GLY A 24 -5.52 6.25 3.19
CA GLY A 24 -4.58 6.63 4.26
C GLY A 24 -5.31 6.92 5.57
N THR A 25 -6.64 6.81 5.56
CA THR A 25 -7.50 6.93 6.74
C THR A 25 -8.39 5.69 6.87
N THR A 26 -8.76 5.36 8.08
CA THR A 26 -9.79 4.36 8.38
C THR A 26 -11.14 4.78 7.76
N SER A 27 -12.13 3.89 7.75
CA SER A 27 -13.53 4.20 7.34
C SER A 27 -14.12 5.42 8.05
N SER A 28 -13.59 5.78 9.23
CA SER A 28 -13.96 6.98 10.00
C SER A 28 -13.19 8.25 9.62
N GLY A 29 -12.32 8.22 8.61
CA GLY A 29 -11.49 9.37 8.21
C GLY A 29 -10.27 9.61 9.12
N ARG A 30 -10.01 8.73 10.09
CA ARG A 30 -8.87 8.78 10.99
C ARG A 30 -7.61 8.25 10.27
N ARG A 31 -6.42 8.79 10.60
CA ARG A 31 -5.13 8.28 10.12
C ARG A 31 -4.92 6.82 10.54
N ILE A 32 -4.38 6.01 9.63
CA ILE A 32 -4.01 4.61 9.91
C ILE A 32 -2.83 4.60 10.89
N VAL A 33 -2.94 3.81 11.94
CA VAL A 33 -1.89 3.56 12.93
C VAL A 33 -1.59 2.06 13.01
N VAL A 34 -0.47 1.70 13.66
CA VAL A 34 -0.03 0.29 13.71
C VAL A 34 -1.09 -0.65 14.30
N SER A 35 -1.88 -0.20 15.28
CA SER A 35 -2.97 -1.01 15.84
C SER A 35 -4.05 -1.38 14.81
N ASP A 36 -4.28 -0.54 13.80
CA ASP A 36 -5.22 -0.85 12.72
C ASP A 36 -4.69 -1.99 11.85
N LEU A 37 -3.37 -2.01 11.57
CA LEU A 37 -2.74 -3.13 10.86
C LEU A 37 -2.79 -4.40 11.69
N LEU A 38 -2.41 -4.34 12.97
CA LEU A 38 -2.42 -5.52 13.86
C LEU A 38 -3.82 -6.13 13.95
N GLN A 39 -4.86 -5.31 14.02
CA GLN A 39 -6.25 -5.77 13.96
C GLN A 39 -6.59 -6.37 12.58
N ALA A 40 -6.12 -5.76 11.48
CA ALA A 40 -6.40 -6.26 10.14
C ALA A 40 -5.74 -7.62 9.84
N VAL A 41 -4.69 -8.01 10.57
CA VAL A 41 -3.97 -9.27 10.41
C VAL A 41 -4.31 -10.33 11.47
N GLU A 42 -5.40 -10.17 12.23
CA GLU A 42 -5.87 -11.14 13.24
C GLU A 42 -6.19 -12.53 12.65
N TYR A 43 -6.29 -12.65 11.32
CA TYR A 43 -6.42 -13.95 10.63
C TYR A 43 -5.12 -14.76 10.61
N LEU A 44 -3.98 -14.18 10.97
CA LEU A 44 -2.68 -14.85 11.09
C LEU A 44 -2.47 -15.40 12.49
N ASP A 45 -1.52 -16.32 12.63
CA ASP A 45 -1.09 -16.80 13.95
C ASP A 45 -0.35 -15.70 14.74
N GLN A 46 -0.34 -15.82 16.06
CA GLN A 46 0.23 -14.81 16.96
C GLN A 46 1.71 -14.54 16.68
N LYS A 47 2.48 -15.56 16.30
CA LYS A 47 3.90 -15.39 15.95
C LYS A 47 4.07 -14.48 14.74
N SER A 48 3.26 -14.67 13.69
CA SER A 48 3.26 -13.81 12.51
C SER A 48 2.85 -12.37 12.86
N VAL A 49 1.86 -12.17 13.74
CA VAL A 49 1.46 -10.84 14.21
C VAL A 49 2.59 -10.15 14.97
N ASP A 50 3.31 -10.87 15.83
CA ASP A 50 4.45 -10.33 16.58
C ASP A 50 5.62 -9.95 15.63
N GLU A 51 5.88 -10.78 14.60
CA GLU A 51 6.88 -10.48 13.57
C GLU A 51 6.50 -9.25 12.73
N ILE A 52 5.23 -9.07 12.40
CA ILE A 52 4.70 -7.89 11.71
C ILE A 52 4.89 -6.63 12.57
N HIS A 53 4.60 -6.71 13.86
CA HIS A 53 4.82 -5.57 14.78
C HIS A 53 6.31 -5.21 14.87
N ARG A 54 7.19 -6.22 14.95
CA ARG A 54 8.65 -6.02 14.94
C ARG A 54 9.11 -5.35 13.63
N ALA A 55 8.58 -5.79 12.50
CA ALA A 55 8.89 -5.18 11.19
C ALA A 55 8.45 -3.71 11.12
N TYR A 56 7.29 -3.37 11.71
CA TYR A 56 6.85 -1.99 11.81
C TYR A 56 7.85 -1.13 12.61
N LEU A 57 8.27 -1.59 13.79
CA LEU A 57 9.24 -0.87 14.63
C LEU A 57 10.59 -0.70 13.92
N PHE A 58 11.05 -1.73 13.21
CA PHE A 58 12.28 -1.68 12.41
C PHE A 58 12.16 -0.66 11.29
N GLY A 59 11.07 -0.70 10.50
CA GLY A 59 10.82 0.24 9.41
C GLY A 59 10.65 1.69 9.89
N GLU A 60 9.98 1.91 11.02
CA GLU A 60 9.84 3.22 11.66
C GLU A 60 11.21 3.78 12.06
N GLY A 61 12.07 2.95 12.65
CA GLY A 61 13.45 3.32 12.98
C GLY A 61 14.30 3.62 11.75
N ALA A 62 14.20 2.80 10.71
CA ALA A 62 14.94 2.96 9.45
C ALA A 62 14.58 4.28 8.73
N HIS A 63 13.31 4.68 8.75
CA HIS A 63 12.80 5.92 8.16
C HIS A 63 12.73 7.09 9.13
N ALA A 64 13.39 7.00 10.29
CA ALA A 64 13.36 8.07 11.30
C ALA A 64 13.82 9.41 10.72
N GLY A 65 13.02 10.44 10.94
CA GLY A 65 13.29 11.79 10.41
C GLY A 65 12.92 12.00 8.94
N GLN A 66 12.50 10.97 8.22
CA GLN A 66 12.00 11.12 6.85
C GLN A 66 10.51 11.51 6.85
N ALA A 67 10.13 12.39 5.94
CA ALA A 67 8.75 12.80 5.74
C ALA A 67 8.38 12.77 4.25
N ARG A 68 7.12 12.46 3.95
CA ARG A 68 6.55 12.58 2.61
C ARG A 68 6.32 14.06 2.24
N GLN A 69 6.04 14.33 0.96
CA GLN A 69 5.72 15.69 0.50
C GLN A 69 4.46 16.27 1.16
N SER A 70 3.59 15.43 1.72
CA SER A 70 2.46 15.82 2.56
C SER A 70 2.85 16.34 3.94
N GLY A 71 4.12 16.19 4.34
CA GLY A 71 4.63 16.50 5.69
C GLY A 71 4.40 15.36 6.72
N GLU A 72 3.80 14.25 6.32
CA GLU A 72 3.60 13.07 7.17
C GLU A 72 4.89 12.26 7.31
N ALA A 73 5.09 11.62 8.48
CA ALA A 73 6.17 10.67 8.70
C ALA A 73 6.12 9.56 7.63
N TYR A 74 7.29 9.19 7.08
CA TYR A 74 7.37 8.27 5.94
C TYR A 74 6.71 6.92 6.22
N ILE A 75 6.83 6.40 7.44
CA ILE A 75 6.32 5.08 7.85
C ILE A 75 4.80 4.90 7.60
N HIS A 76 4.02 5.97 7.53
CA HIS A 76 2.58 5.88 7.25
C HIS A 76 2.28 5.32 5.86
N HIS A 77 3.22 5.48 4.89
CA HIS A 77 3.07 4.92 3.56
C HIS A 77 3.22 3.39 3.56
N PRO A 78 4.33 2.80 4.01
CA PRO A 78 4.46 1.34 4.11
C PRO A 78 3.34 0.71 4.94
N LEU A 79 2.95 1.36 6.03
CA LEU A 79 1.83 0.90 6.85
C LEU A 79 0.51 0.82 6.07
N ALA A 80 0.20 1.83 5.25
CA ALA A 80 -0.99 1.82 4.41
C ALA A 80 -0.91 0.75 3.30
N VAL A 81 0.26 0.52 2.72
CA VAL A 81 0.51 -0.56 1.75
C VAL A 81 0.26 -1.92 2.40
N ALA A 82 0.79 -2.15 3.60
CA ALA A 82 0.57 -3.37 4.38
C ALA A 82 -0.92 -3.61 4.68
N CYS A 83 -1.67 -2.56 5.04
CA CYS A 83 -3.12 -2.65 5.26
C CYS A 83 -3.90 -3.02 3.98
N ILE A 84 -3.46 -2.58 2.80
CA ILE A 84 -4.07 -3.00 1.52
C ILE A 84 -3.90 -4.51 1.33
N LEU A 85 -2.71 -5.05 1.61
CA LEU A 85 -2.43 -6.48 1.48
C LEU A 85 -3.11 -7.32 2.58
N ALA A 86 -3.21 -6.80 3.80
CA ALA A 86 -3.96 -7.43 4.88
C ALA A 86 -5.45 -7.57 4.52
N ALA A 87 -6.05 -6.57 3.88
CA ALA A 87 -7.42 -6.64 3.36
C ALA A 87 -7.61 -7.71 2.26
N LEU A 88 -6.54 -8.14 1.61
CA LEU A 88 -6.50 -9.26 0.66
C LEU A 88 -6.14 -10.59 1.32
N HIS A 89 -5.99 -10.64 2.65
CA HIS A 89 -5.59 -11.82 3.44
C HIS A 89 -4.28 -12.46 2.98
N LEU A 90 -3.26 -11.66 2.63
CA LEU A 90 -1.94 -12.17 2.29
C LEU A 90 -1.22 -12.72 3.55
N ASP A 91 -0.23 -13.59 3.30
CA ASP A 91 0.59 -14.21 4.35
C ASP A 91 1.46 -13.17 5.11
N GLY A 92 1.91 -13.54 6.32
CA GLY A 92 2.67 -12.65 7.20
C GLY A 92 3.96 -12.11 6.56
N ARG A 93 4.65 -12.91 5.73
CA ARG A 93 5.89 -12.49 5.06
C ARG A 93 5.63 -11.43 4.00
N SER A 94 4.51 -11.53 3.29
CA SER A 94 4.04 -10.49 2.36
C SER A 94 3.74 -9.18 3.07
N ILE A 95 3.10 -9.24 4.25
CA ILE A 95 2.81 -8.05 5.06
C ILE A 95 4.10 -7.41 5.58
N ILE A 96 5.05 -8.22 6.10
CA ILE A 96 6.37 -7.75 6.55
C ILE A 96 7.13 -7.10 5.39
N ALA A 97 7.19 -7.76 4.22
CA ALA A 97 7.84 -7.21 3.04
C ALA A 97 7.19 -5.90 2.56
N ALA A 98 5.88 -5.75 2.70
CA ALA A 98 5.18 -4.49 2.39
C ALA A 98 5.56 -3.35 3.35
N ILE A 99 5.76 -3.65 4.63
CA ILE A 99 6.23 -2.65 5.61
C ILE A 99 7.67 -2.20 5.29
N LEU A 100 8.49 -3.11 4.78
CA LEU A 100 9.93 -2.90 4.57
C LEU A 100 10.30 -2.58 3.11
N HIS A 101 9.33 -2.46 2.20
CA HIS A 101 9.57 -2.45 0.75
C HIS A 101 10.49 -1.34 0.25
N ASP A 102 10.50 -0.18 0.90
CA ASP A 102 11.33 0.98 0.55
C ASP A 102 12.61 1.07 1.41
N VAL A 103 12.81 0.19 2.41
CA VAL A 103 13.92 0.31 3.36
C VAL A 103 15.29 0.20 2.68
N ILE A 104 15.44 -0.71 1.70
CA ILE A 104 16.71 -0.86 0.95
C ILE A 104 16.93 0.33 0.01
N GLU A 105 15.87 0.91 -0.56
CA GLU A 105 15.96 1.98 -1.56
C GLU A 105 16.18 3.35 -0.90
N ASP A 106 15.48 3.62 0.19
CA ASP A 106 15.37 4.96 0.78
C ASP A 106 16.15 5.13 2.09
N THR A 107 16.86 4.09 2.56
CA THR A 107 17.64 4.14 3.82
C THR A 107 19.01 3.50 3.68
N PRO A 108 19.93 3.68 4.65
CA PRO A 108 21.24 3.01 4.65
C PRO A 108 21.19 1.50 4.94
N ILE A 109 20.00 0.93 5.20
CA ILE A 109 19.85 -0.49 5.53
C ILE A 109 20.18 -1.37 4.33
N ALA A 110 21.15 -2.27 4.49
CA ALA A 110 21.54 -3.22 3.47
C ALA A 110 20.65 -4.49 3.51
N ARG A 111 20.52 -5.16 2.34
CA ARG A 111 19.79 -6.43 2.23
C ARG A 111 20.21 -7.48 3.28
N VAL A 112 21.50 -7.55 3.62
CA VAL A 112 22.03 -8.51 4.61
C VAL A 112 21.39 -8.32 5.99
N GLN A 113 21.11 -7.09 6.39
CA GLN A 113 20.45 -6.79 7.67
C GLN A 113 18.98 -7.27 7.66
N LEU A 114 18.29 -7.18 6.52
CA LEU A 114 16.94 -7.75 6.40
C LEU A 114 16.96 -9.29 6.47
N VAL A 115 18.01 -9.94 5.92
CA VAL A 115 18.17 -11.40 6.05
C VAL A 115 18.36 -11.80 7.50
N GLU A 116 19.19 -11.09 8.24
CA GLU A 116 19.48 -11.36 9.66
C GLU A 116 18.24 -11.17 10.54
N GLU A 117 17.45 -10.13 10.28
CA GLU A 117 16.28 -9.77 11.09
C GLU A 117 15.00 -10.53 10.71
N PHE A 118 14.75 -10.73 9.41
CA PHE A 118 13.45 -11.22 8.91
C PHE A 118 13.56 -12.45 8.02
N GLY A 119 14.80 -12.92 7.78
CA GLY A 119 15.06 -14.10 6.97
C GLY A 119 15.13 -13.84 5.46
N GLU A 120 15.66 -14.81 4.75
CA GLU A 120 15.95 -14.73 3.32
C GLU A 120 14.71 -14.47 2.46
N GLU A 121 13.57 -15.08 2.80
CA GLU A 121 12.33 -14.95 2.02
C GLU A 121 11.80 -13.52 2.01
N VAL A 122 11.77 -12.85 3.18
CA VAL A 122 11.37 -11.44 3.27
C VAL A 122 12.34 -10.55 2.51
N ALA A 123 13.64 -10.77 2.68
CA ALA A 123 14.68 -10.00 1.98
C ALA A 123 14.59 -10.15 0.46
N GLN A 124 14.25 -11.35 -0.05
CA GLN A 124 14.01 -11.60 -1.49
C GLN A 124 12.79 -10.86 -2.01
N LEU A 125 11.70 -10.83 -1.25
CA LEU A 125 10.49 -10.08 -1.62
C LEU A 125 10.81 -8.58 -1.72
N VAL A 126 11.47 -7.99 -0.71
CA VAL A 126 11.85 -6.58 -0.70
C VAL A 126 12.79 -6.24 -1.85
N ASP A 127 13.85 -7.04 -2.07
CA ASP A 127 14.79 -6.87 -3.18
C ASP A 127 14.06 -6.95 -4.55
N GLY A 128 13.11 -7.87 -4.69
CA GLY A 128 12.27 -8.00 -5.87
C GLY A 128 11.43 -6.74 -6.15
N VAL A 129 10.81 -6.16 -5.12
CA VAL A 129 10.03 -4.94 -5.23
C VAL A 129 10.89 -3.75 -5.64
N THR A 130 12.08 -3.60 -5.02
CA THR A 130 13.06 -2.55 -5.35
C THR A 130 13.50 -2.66 -6.81
N LYS A 131 13.86 -3.85 -7.30
CA LYS A 131 14.29 -4.08 -8.70
C LYS A 131 13.20 -3.74 -9.71
N ILE A 132 11.93 -4.05 -9.43
CA ILE A 132 10.80 -3.65 -10.28
C ILE A 132 10.64 -2.12 -10.28
N GLY A 133 10.85 -1.47 -9.13
CA GLY A 133 10.79 -0.01 -9.00
C GLY A 133 11.81 0.74 -9.84
N GLN A 134 12.99 0.15 -10.08
CA GLN A 134 14.09 0.70 -10.87
C GLN A 134 13.93 0.53 -12.39
N ILE A 135 12.87 -0.16 -12.85
CA ILE A 135 12.57 -0.26 -14.28
C ILE A 135 12.06 1.10 -14.74
N GLU A 136 12.91 1.89 -15.39
CA GLU A 136 12.54 3.15 -16.02
C GLU A 136 11.63 2.87 -17.22
N PHE A 137 10.44 3.47 -17.23
CA PHE A 137 9.54 3.44 -18.37
C PHE A 137 9.99 4.49 -19.39
N GLU A 138 10.94 4.14 -20.24
CA GLU A 138 11.20 4.92 -21.45
C GLU A 138 10.01 4.80 -22.42
N SER A 139 9.56 5.93 -22.95
CA SER A 139 8.32 6.09 -23.71
C SER A 139 8.36 5.58 -25.17
N THR A 140 8.95 4.41 -25.42
CA THR A 140 8.92 3.78 -26.73
C THR A 140 8.21 2.42 -26.64
N GLU A 141 7.43 2.06 -27.68
CA GLU A 141 6.68 0.78 -27.74
C GLU A 141 7.58 -0.45 -27.47
N HIS A 142 8.87 -0.38 -27.84
CA HIS A 142 9.83 -1.44 -27.56
C HIS A 142 10.20 -1.54 -26.07
N ALA A 143 10.34 -0.42 -25.39
CA ALA A 143 10.63 -0.36 -23.96
C ALA A 143 9.44 -0.85 -23.11
N GLU A 144 8.20 -0.58 -23.53
CA GLU A 144 7.00 -1.10 -22.86
C GLU A 144 6.94 -2.63 -22.93
N ALA A 145 7.23 -3.22 -24.10
CA ALA A 145 7.26 -4.68 -24.28
C ALA A 145 8.37 -5.33 -23.45
N GLU A 146 9.56 -4.72 -23.39
CA GLU A 146 10.69 -5.22 -22.61
C GLU A 146 10.42 -5.11 -21.11
N ASN A 147 9.83 -4.02 -20.66
CA ASN A 147 9.41 -3.81 -19.27
C ASN A 147 8.31 -4.79 -18.86
N PHE A 148 7.33 -5.04 -19.74
CA PHE A 148 6.31 -6.06 -19.50
C PHE A 148 6.93 -7.45 -19.40
N HIS A 149 7.91 -7.77 -20.24
CA HIS A 149 8.65 -9.05 -20.19
C HIS A 149 9.45 -9.18 -18.87
N LYS A 150 10.15 -8.12 -18.41
CA LYS A 150 10.86 -8.10 -17.13
C LYS A 150 9.89 -8.25 -15.95
N MET A 151 8.72 -7.62 -16.04
CA MET A 151 7.66 -7.79 -15.04
C MET A 151 7.15 -9.24 -15.03
N LEU A 152 6.89 -9.86 -16.18
CA LEU A 152 6.51 -11.26 -16.27
C LEU A 152 7.58 -12.21 -15.73
N LEU A 153 8.86 -11.95 -15.98
CA LEU A 153 9.97 -12.72 -15.43
C LEU A 153 10.05 -12.59 -13.90
N SER A 154 9.75 -11.43 -13.35
CA SER A 154 9.64 -11.24 -11.89
C SER A 154 8.43 -11.98 -11.30
N MET A 155 7.30 -12.04 -12.03
CA MET A 155 6.13 -12.85 -11.67
C MET A 155 6.44 -14.34 -11.61
N SER A 156 7.32 -14.83 -12.47
CA SER A 156 7.72 -16.24 -12.49
C SER A 156 8.50 -16.67 -11.26
N ARG A 157 9.07 -15.70 -10.51
CA ARG A 157 9.82 -15.98 -9.27
C ARG A 157 8.90 -15.97 -8.05
N ASP A 158 8.13 -14.90 -7.85
CA ASP A 158 7.16 -14.80 -6.76
C ASP A 158 6.11 -13.72 -7.06
N ILE A 159 4.86 -14.14 -7.20
CA ILE A 159 3.73 -13.24 -7.50
C ILE A 159 3.52 -12.18 -6.41
N ARG A 160 3.94 -12.44 -5.17
CA ARG A 160 3.79 -11.53 -4.03
C ARG A 160 4.53 -10.21 -4.27
N VAL A 161 5.67 -10.24 -4.97
CA VAL A 161 6.44 -9.04 -5.34
C VAL A 161 5.57 -8.05 -6.13
N ILE A 162 4.77 -8.55 -7.08
CA ILE A 162 3.88 -7.71 -7.87
C ILE A 162 2.70 -7.21 -7.05
N LEU A 163 2.12 -8.07 -6.21
CA LEU A 163 1.02 -7.66 -5.33
C LEU A 163 1.45 -6.52 -4.39
N ILE A 164 2.67 -6.58 -3.83
CA ILE A 164 3.25 -5.50 -3.02
C ILE A 164 3.40 -4.23 -3.88
N LYS A 165 3.99 -4.35 -5.08
CA LYS A 165 4.18 -3.18 -5.97
C LYS A 165 2.88 -2.57 -6.45
N LEU A 166 1.85 -3.38 -6.72
CA LEU A 166 0.51 -2.88 -7.04
C LEU A 166 -0.13 -2.17 -5.84
N ALA A 167 0.01 -2.70 -4.63
CA ALA A 167 -0.49 -2.05 -3.42
C ALA A 167 0.20 -0.70 -3.16
N ASP A 168 1.53 -0.63 -3.35
CA ASP A 168 2.30 0.62 -3.33
C ASP A 168 1.75 1.61 -4.37
N ARG A 169 1.60 1.18 -5.62
CA ARG A 169 1.07 2.02 -6.70
C ARG A 169 -0.35 2.52 -6.38
N ILE A 170 -1.22 1.65 -5.89
CA ILE A 170 -2.58 2.01 -5.45
C ILE A 170 -2.52 3.08 -4.37
N HIS A 171 -1.67 2.94 -3.35
CA HIS A 171 -1.54 3.94 -2.30
C HIS A 171 -1.00 5.27 -2.85
N ASN A 172 0.02 5.23 -3.71
CA ASN A 172 0.56 6.43 -4.37
C ASN A 172 -0.49 7.15 -5.22
N MET A 173 -1.29 6.43 -6.00
CA MET A 173 -2.42 6.99 -6.78
C MET A 173 -3.48 7.63 -5.88
N ARG A 174 -3.77 7.05 -4.72
CA ARG A 174 -4.73 7.57 -3.75
C ARG A 174 -4.26 8.84 -3.03
N THR A 175 -2.95 9.06 -2.96
CA THR A 175 -2.32 10.22 -2.30
C THR A 175 -1.82 11.28 -3.27
N LEU A 176 -2.18 11.21 -4.56
CA LEU A 176 -1.77 12.15 -5.62
C LEU A 176 -2.11 13.61 -5.29
N ASP A 177 -3.20 13.85 -4.56
CA ASP A 177 -3.66 15.22 -4.25
C ASP A 177 -2.65 16.03 -3.42
N SER A 178 -1.77 15.37 -2.68
CA SER A 178 -0.68 16.01 -1.94
C SER A 178 0.53 16.41 -2.80
N LEU A 179 0.58 16.00 -4.08
CA LEU A 179 1.73 16.19 -4.96
C LEU A 179 1.55 17.40 -5.89
N LYS A 180 2.67 18.00 -6.30
CA LYS A 180 2.69 19.03 -7.36
C LYS A 180 2.19 18.46 -8.69
N VAL A 181 1.55 19.30 -9.52
CA VAL A 181 0.86 18.89 -10.76
C VAL A 181 1.76 18.08 -11.70
N ASP A 182 3.02 18.48 -11.88
CA ASP A 182 3.95 17.80 -12.79
C ASP A 182 4.28 16.37 -12.31
N LYS A 183 4.43 16.18 -10.97
CA LYS A 183 4.67 14.87 -10.39
C LYS A 183 3.42 13.99 -10.46
N ARG A 184 2.21 14.57 -10.31
CA ARG A 184 0.94 13.85 -10.52
C ARG A 184 0.86 13.25 -11.92
N ARG A 185 1.20 14.04 -12.96
CA ARG A 185 1.18 13.59 -14.35
C ARG A 185 2.16 12.44 -14.62
N ARG A 186 3.34 12.48 -13.99
CA ARG A 186 4.35 11.41 -14.15
C ARG A 186 3.93 10.09 -13.49
N ILE A 187 3.26 10.15 -12.34
CA ILE A 187 2.80 8.95 -11.62
C ILE A 187 1.55 8.34 -12.27
N ALA A 188 0.72 9.19 -12.91
CA ALA A 188 -0.53 8.76 -13.54
C ALA A 188 -0.36 8.20 -14.97
N ARG A 189 0.85 8.23 -15.53
CA ARG A 189 1.24 7.57 -16.79
C ARG A 189 1.84 6.19 -16.49
#